data_31de062a1d4e3aa497bf8813210ae029
#
_entry.id   31de062a1d4e3aa497bf8813210ae029
#
_cell.length_a   1.000
_cell.length_b   1.000
_cell.length_c   1.000
_cell.angle_alpha   90.00
_cell.angle_beta   90.00
_cell.angle_gamma   90.00
#
_symmetry.space_group_name_H-M   'P 1'
#
loop_
_entity.id
_entity.type
_entity.pdbx_description
1 polymer ?
#
loop_
_entity_poly.entity_id
_entity_poly.type
_entity_poly.pdbx_seq_one_letter_code
_entity_poly.pdbx_strand_id
1 'polypeptide(L)'
;MKKCEQTKGQSVFEHGISVRNYLFDLINHLRNDDPLIYDWILPDWVYSNKELLLSSIVDDDTLKLYTEFHDCGKPFCLTIDSEGRRHFPNHSEVSYNIFKDLFNNQVAADLIRHDMDIHLLKSKDINDFIKNPYAITLLLSGLSEIHSN
;
A
#
# COMPACT_ATOMS: atom_id res chain seq x y z
N MET A 1 7.46 11.76 -8.58
CA MET A 1 6.28 11.58 -7.72
C MET A 1 5.52 12.88 -7.45
N LYS A 2 6.17 13.94 -6.92
CA LYS A 2 5.48 15.20 -6.56
C LYS A 2 4.82 15.94 -7.73
N LYS A 3 5.31 15.79 -8.94
CA LYS A 3 4.78 16.44 -10.16
C LYS A 3 3.85 15.55 -10.99
N CYS A 4 3.69 14.29 -10.61
CA CYS A 4 2.80 13.36 -11.29
C CYS A 4 1.50 13.25 -10.50
N GLU A 5 0.39 13.64 -11.09
CA GLU A 5 -0.92 13.44 -10.50
C GLU A 5 -1.35 11.98 -10.64
N GLN A 6 -1.75 11.39 -9.55
CA GLN A 6 -2.41 10.10 -9.48
C GLN A 6 -3.89 10.25 -9.85
N THR A 7 -4.55 11.15 -9.15
CA THR A 7 -5.92 11.57 -9.40
C THR A 7 -5.95 13.10 -9.44
N LYS A 8 -7.05 13.67 -9.89
CA LYS A 8 -7.18 15.13 -9.97
C LYS A 8 -6.94 15.77 -8.60
N GLY A 9 -5.91 16.60 -8.52
CA GLY A 9 -5.55 17.35 -7.31
C GLY A 9 -4.72 16.58 -6.27
N GLN A 10 -4.29 15.35 -6.56
CA GLN A 10 -3.43 14.57 -5.67
C GLN A 10 -2.26 13.98 -6.46
N SER A 11 -1.05 14.32 -6.08
CA SER A 11 0.16 13.71 -6.66
C SER A 11 0.37 12.28 -6.16
N VAL A 12 1.18 11.52 -6.90
CA VAL A 12 1.62 10.17 -6.49
C VAL A 12 2.32 10.20 -5.12
N PHE A 13 3.06 11.27 -4.83
CA PHE A 13 3.72 11.42 -3.52
C PHE A 13 2.72 11.67 -2.38
N GLU A 14 1.77 12.58 -2.58
CA GLU A 14 0.72 12.87 -1.59
C GLU A 14 -0.16 11.65 -1.32
N HIS A 15 -0.43 10.84 -2.35
CA HIS A 15 -1.13 9.57 -2.18
C HIS A 15 -0.34 8.63 -1.27
N GLY A 16 0.94 8.41 -1.51
CA GLY A 16 1.78 7.56 -0.65
C GLY A 16 1.82 8.03 0.80
N ILE A 17 1.91 9.34 1.04
CA ILE A 17 1.84 9.92 2.39
C ILE A 17 0.47 9.67 3.03
N SER A 18 -0.61 9.81 2.27
CA SER A 18 -1.96 9.54 2.76
C SER A 18 -2.14 8.07 3.18
N VAL A 19 -1.71 7.13 2.33
CA VAL A 19 -1.74 5.69 2.65
C VAL A 19 -0.96 5.39 3.92
N ARG A 20 0.26 5.94 4.04
CA ARG A 20 1.07 5.81 5.25
C ARG A 20 0.33 6.30 6.49
N ASN A 21 -0.26 7.48 6.44
CA ASN A 21 -0.95 8.09 7.58
C ASN A 21 -2.16 7.25 8.01
N TYR A 22 -2.95 6.75 7.08
CA TYR A 22 -4.06 5.84 7.37
C TYR A 22 -3.57 4.53 8.01
N LEU A 23 -2.53 3.91 7.45
CA LEU A 23 -2.01 2.65 7.98
C LEU A 23 -1.49 2.82 9.41
N PHE A 24 -0.74 3.87 9.70
CA PHE A 24 -0.23 4.12 11.05
C PHE A 24 -1.34 4.54 12.03
N ASP A 25 -2.37 5.23 11.59
CA ASP A 25 -3.57 5.48 12.39
C ASP A 25 -4.21 4.16 12.84
N LEU A 26 -4.41 3.24 11.90
CA LEU A 26 -4.94 1.90 12.21
C LEU A 26 -4.02 1.11 13.15
N ILE A 27 -2.72 1.07 12.86
CA ILE A 27 -1.75 0.32 13.68
C ILE A 27 -1.69 0.88 15.10
N ASN A 28 -1.64 2.19 15.27
CA ASN A 28 -1.64 2.84 16.60
C ASN A 28 -2.93 2.57 17.36
N HIS A 29 -4.07 2.61 16.68
CA HIS A 29 -5.36 2.23 17.26
C HIS A 29 -5.35 0.79 17.78
N LEU A 30 -4.86 -0.15 16.97
CA LEU A 30 -4.81 -1.56 17.37
C LEU A 30 -3.75 -1.83 18.44
N ARG A 31 -2.61 -1.15 18.42
CA ARG A 31 -1.47 -1.37 19.31
C ARG A 31 -1.65 -0.71 20.67
N ASN A 32 -2.18 0.49 20.72
CA ASN A 32 -2.20 1.35 21.90
C ASN A 32 -3.60 1.75 22.37
N ASP A 33 -4.67 1.30 21.70
CA ASP A 33 -6.04 1.74 21.91
C ASP A 33 -6.24 3.26 21.71
N ASP A 34 -5.36 3.90 20.93
CA ASP A 34 -5.48 5.31 20.56
C ASP A 34 -6.75 5.52 19.71
N PRO A 35 -7.47 6.63 19.88
CA PRO A 35 -8.61 6.93 19.02
C PRO A 35 -8.18 7.01 17.55
N LEU A 36 -9.03 6.50 16.65
CA LEU A 36 -8.85 6.69 15.21
C LEU A 36 -8.98 8.17 14.86
N ILE A 37 -8.07 8.67 14.03
CA ILE A 37 -8.01 10.06 13.56
C ILE A 37 -8.85 10.24 12.29
N TYR A 38 -8.79 9.23 11.40
CA TYR A 38 -9.44 9.27 10.08
C TYR A 38 -10.78 8.55 10.06
N ASP A 39 -11.53 8.75 8.98
CA ASP A 39 -12.82 8.12 8.74
C ASP A 39 -12.64 6.65 8.31
N TRP A 40 -12.64 5.76 9.29
CA TRP A 40 -12.56 4.34 9.10
C TRP A 40 -13.93 3.67 9.21
N ILE A 41 -14.17 2.72 8.30
CA ILE A 41 -15.23 1.71 8.44
C ILE A 41 -14.51 0.38 8.57
N LEU A 42 -14.16 0.01 9.81
CA LEU A 42 -13.39 -1.20 10.08
C LEU A 42 -14.29 -2.43 10.13
N PRO A 43 -13.97 -3.49 9.35
CA PRO A 43 -14.66 -4.77 9.49
C PRO A 43 -14.39 -5.40 10.86
N ASP A 44 -15.35 -6.14 11.38
CA ASP A 44 -15.23 -6.81 12.70
C ASP A 44 -14.02 -7.74 12.79
N TRP A 45 -13.62 -8.37 11.69
CA TRP A 45 -12.46 -9.27 11.66
C TRP A 45 -11.14 -8.57 12.02
N VAL A 46 -11.02 -7.27 11.83
CA VAL A 46 -9.83 -6.49 12.25
C VAL A 46 -9.64 -6.59 13.75
N TYR A 47 -10.68 -6.35 14.52
CA TYR A 47 -10.63 -6.44 15.99
C TYR A 47 -10.48 -7.89 16.47
N SER A 48 -11.20 -8.81 15.85
CA SER A 48 -11.17 -10.24 16.22
C SER A 48 -9.80 -10.87 15.99
N ASN A 49 -8.98 -10.33 15.08
CA ASN A 49 -7.65 -10.84 14.74
C ASN A 49 -6.52 -9.90 15.11
N LYS A 50 -6.77 -8.94 16.00
CA LYS A 50 -5.83 -7.85 16.37
C LYS A 50 -4.40 -8.37 16.63
N GLU A 51 -4.25 -9.40 17.46
CA GLU A 51 -2.92 -9.90 17.83
C GLU A 51 -2.20 -10.57 16.66
N LEU A 52 -2.92 -11.33 15.84
CA LEU A 52 -2.38 -11.94 14.63
C LEU A 52 -1.90 -10.84 13.64
N LEU A 53 -2.71 -9.81 13.43
CA LEU A 53 -2.38 -8.71 12.54
C LEU A 53 -1.11 -7.99 13.02
N LEU A 54 -1.05 -7.60 14.29
CA LEU A 54 0.09 -6.89 14.86
C LEU A 54 1.37 -7.73 14.90
N SER A 55 1.28 -9.04 15.10
CA SER A 55 2.44 -9.93 15.11
C SER A 55 2.95 -10.29 13.71
N SER A 56 2.14 -10.10 12.67
CA SER A 56 2.44 -10.51 11.30
C SER A 56 2.90 -9.36 10.39
N ILE A 57 2.66 -8.10 10.77
CA ILE A 57 3.12 -6.95 10.00
C ILE A 57 4.63 -6.76 10.11
N VAL A 58 5.23 -6.20 9.07
CA VAL A 58 6.65 -5.84 9.07
C VAL A 58 6.91 -4.63 9.97
N ASP A 59 8.19 -4.34 10.24
CA ASP A 59 8.59 -3.22 11.08
C ASP A 59 8.16 -1.85 10.54
N ASP A 60 8.08 -0.87 11.43
CA ASP A 60 7.55 0.47 11.14
C ASP A 60 8.38 1.20 10.07
N ASP A 61 9.71 1.07 10.07
CA ASP A 61 10.56 1.72 9.08
C ASP A 61 10.32 1.14 7.67
N THR A 62 10.17 -0.18 7.57
CA THR A 62 9.81 -0.85 6.32
C THR A 62 8.42 -0.44 5.85
N LEU A 63 7.43 -0.36 6.75
CA LEU A 63 6.08 0.11 6.43
C LEU A 63 6.08 1.54 5.88
N LYS A 64 6.85 2.44 6.47
CA LYS A 64 6.98 3.83 5.99
C LYS A 64 7.52 3.88 4.57
N LEU A 65 8.63 3.20 4.33
CA LEU A 65 9.25 3.15 3.00
C LEU A 65 8.30 2.54 1.97
N TYR A 66 7.67 1.42 2.31
CA TYR A 66 6.74 0.75 1.41
C TYR A 66 5.57 1.67 1.04
N THR A 67 4.86 2.20 2.02
CA THR A 67 3.65 3.02 1.77
C THR A 67 3.97 4.33 1.07
N GLU A 68 5.08 4.99 1.41
CA GLU A 68 5.46 6.25 0.75
C GLU A 68 5.88 6.05 -0.71
N PHE A 69 6.50 4.92 -1.05
CA PHE A 69 7.15 4.70 -2.33
C PHE A 69 6.51 3.60 -3.19
N HIS A 70 5.40 2.96 -2.76
CA HIS A 70 4.79 1.87 -3.51
C HIS A 70 4.49 2.23 -4.97
N ASP A 71 4.18 3.48 -5.22
CA ASP A 71 3.83 4.03 -6.53
C ASP A 71 4.94 4.86 -7.20
N CYS A 72 6.18 4.77 -6.72
CA CYS A 72 7.26 5.64 -7.22
C CYS A 72 7.57 5.46 -8.71
N GLY A 73 7.15 4.36 -9.32
CA GLY A 73 7.28 4.07 -10.75
C GLY A 73 6.22 4.73 -11.63
N LYS A 74 5.09 5.16 -11.09
CA LYS A 74 3.98 5.73 -11.87
C LYS A 74 4.38 6.88 -12.80
N PRO A 75 5.24 7.84 -12.39
CA PRO A 75 5.69 8.90 -13.29
C PRO A 75 6.40 8.41 -14.56
N PHE A 76 6.98 7.20 -14.52
CA PHE A 76 7.78 6.64 -15.61
C PHE A 76 6.98 5.73 -16.55
N CYS A 77 5.77 5.36 -16.17
CA CYS A 77 4.90 4.49 -16.98
C CYS A 77 3.52 5.11 -17.28
N LEU A 78 3.35 6.41 -17.00
CA LEU A 78 2.11 7.12 -17.28
C LEU A 78 1.79 7.10 -18.77
N THR A 79 0.57 6.66 -19.10
CA THR A 79 -0.04 6.83 -20.42
C THR A 79 -1.39 7.53 -20.30
N ILE A 80 -1.80 8.22 -21.35
CA ILE A 80 -3.08 8.92 -21.40
C ILE A 80 -3.85 8.38 -22.62
N ASP A 81 -5.06 7.91 -22.42
CA ASP A 81 -5.90 7.41 -23.51
C ASP A 81 -6.59 8.55 -24.28
N SER A 82 -7.34 8.17 -25.32
CA SER A 82 -8.07 9.13 -26.19
C SER A 82 -9.15 9.93 -25.46
N GLU A 83 -9.58 9.46 -24.27
CA GLU A 83 -10.57 10.14 -23.41
C GLU A 83 -9.91 10.98 -22.32
N GLY A 84 -8.58 11.08 -22.33
CA GLY A 84 -7.80 11.83 -21.33
C GLY A 84 -7.63 11.14 -19.99
N ARG A 85 -7.94 9.84 -19.89
CA ARG A 85 -7.77 9.07 -18.66
C ARG A 85 -6.32 8.62 -18.51
N ARG A 86 -5.82 8.69 -17.27
CA ARG A 86 -4.47 8.26 -16.92
C ARG A 86 -4.43 6.78 -16.65
N HIS A 87 -3.41 6.11 -17.18
CA HIS A 87 -3.12 4.70 -16.93
C HIS A 87 -1.65 4.55 -16.54
N PHE A 88 -1.37 3.58 -15.67
CA PHE A 88 -0.02 3.31 -15.16
C PHE A 88 0.32 1.82 -15.33
N PRO A 89 0.49 1.35 -16.59
CA PRO A 89 0.72 -0.06 -16.84
C PRO A 89 1.99 -0.55 -16.15
N ASN A 90 1.90 -1.71 -15.51
CA ASN A 90 3.02 -2.38 -14.86
C ASN A 90 3.78 -1.53 -13.81
N HIS A 91 3.09 -0.57 -13.17
CA HIS A 91 3.74 0.38 -12.25
C HIS A 91 4.39 -0.27 -11.04
N SER A 92 3.87 -1.40 -10.53
CA SER A 92 4.45 -2.09 -9.37
C SER A 92 5.84 -2.66 -9.68
N GLU A 93 6.04 -3.26 -10.84
CA GLU A 93 7.36 -3.75 -11.27
C GLU A 93 8.33 -2.59 -11.54
N VAL A 94 7.86 -1.50 -12.16
CA VAL A 94 8.65 -0.29 -12.37
C VAL A 94 9.04 0.34 -11.04
N SER A 95 8.09 0.43 -10.09
CA SER A 95 8.35 0.93 -8.73
C SER A 95 9.38 0.07 -7.99
N TYR A 96 9.25 -1.26 -8.07
CA TYR A 96 10.21 -2.20 -7.50
C TYR A 96 11.64 -1.95 -8.00
N ASN A 97 11.80 -1.84 -9.32
CA ASN A 97 13.12 -1.62 -9.92
C ASN A 97 13.75 -0.29 -9.51
N ILE A 98 12.96 0.79 -9.47
CA ILE A 98 13.42 2.11 -9.02
C ILE A 98 13.77 2.07 -7.52
N PHE A 99 12.89 1.52 -6.70
CA PHE A 99 13.07 1.50 -5.25
C PHE A 99 14.33 0.74 -4.83
N LYS A 100 14.56 -0.45 -5.39
CA LYS A 100 15.73 -1.27 -5.04
C LYS A 100 17.07 -0.62 -5.42
N ASP A 101 17.07 0.26 -6.44
CA ASP A 101 18.27 0.99 -6.86
C ASP A 101 18.56 2.19 -5.93
N LEU A 102 17.54 2.72 -5.25
CA LEU A 102 17.65 3.89 -4.39
C LEU A 102 17.75 3.56 -2.89
N PHE A 103 17.19 2.45 -2.46
CA PHE A 103 17.07 2.08 -1.05
C PHE A 103 17.60 0.66 -0.82
N ASN A 104 18.21 0.46 0.35
CA ASN A 104 18.68 -0.85 0.79
C ASN A 104 17.69 -1.48 1.78
N ASN A 105 16.48 -1.81 1.30
CA ASN A 105 15.47 -2.52 2.07
C ASN A 105 14.72 -3.49 1.14
N GLN A 106 15.18 -4.74 1.13
CA GLN A 106 14.63 -5.77 0.24
C GLN A 106 13.17 -6.11 0.59
N VAL A 107 12.79 -6.09 1.87
CA VAL A 107 11.41 -6.38 2.29
C VAL A 107 10.45 -5.32 1.74
N ALA A 108 10.79 -4.02 1.88
CA ALA A 108 9.99 -2.95 1.30
C ALA A 108 9.91 -3.06 -0.23
N ALA A 109 11.02 -3.41 -0.89
CA ALA A 109 11.05 -3.63 -2.34
C ALA A 109 10.08 -4.76 -2.75
N ASP A 110 10.10 -5.89 -2.05
CA ASP A 110 9.22 -7.03 -2.32
C ASP A 110 7.74 -6.67 -2.09
N LEU A 111 7.44 -5.91 -1.04
CA LEU A 111 6.10 -5.39 -0.79
C LEU A 111 5.61 -4.50 -1.95
N ILE A 112 6.45 -3.60 -2.43
CA ILE A 112 6.15 -2.72 -3.58
C ILE A 112 5.86 -3.56 -4.82
N ARG A 113 6.65 -4.59 -5.09
CA ARG A 113 6.47 -5.48 -6.24
C ARG A 113 5.12 -6.20 -6.21
N HIS A 114 4.68 -6.60 -5.03
CA HIS A 114 3.45 -7.37 -4.80
C HIS A 114 2.25 -6.52 -4.38
N ASP A 115 2.39 -5.19 -4.40
CA ASP A 115 1.35 -4.26 -3.96
C ASP A 115 0.00 -4.49 -4.63
N MET A 116 0.00 -4.74 -5.93
CA MET A 116 -1.22 -4.98 -6.71
C MET A 116 -1.89 -6.33 -6.44
N ASP A 117 -1.21 -7.27 -5.78
CA ASP A 117 -1.75 -8.62 -5.57
C ASP A 117 -3.05 -8.59 -4.75
N ILE A 118 -3.13 -7.76 -3.72
CA ILE A 118 -4.35 -7.60 -2.91
C ILE A 118 -5.49 -6.94 -3.69
N HIS A 119 -5.18 -5.97 -4.55
CA HIS A 119 -6.17 -5.24 -5.33
C HIS A 119 -6.76 -6.07 -6.47
N LEU A 120 -6.00 -7.02 -6.99
CA LEU A 120 -6.39 -7.92 -8.07
C LEU A 120 -6.86 -9.29 -7.58
N LEU A 121 -6.88 -9.51 -6.26
CA LEU A 121 -7.17 -10.79 -5.64
C LEU A 121 -8.57 -11.29 -6.00
N LYS A 122 -8.64 -12.53 -6.49
CA LYS A 122 -9.88 -13.26 -6.75
C LYS A 122 -9.96 -14.48 -5.85
N SER A 123 -11.16 -15.01 -5.64
CA SER A 123 -11.37 -16.18 -4.78
C SER A 123 -10.48 -17.37 -5.12
N LYS A 124 -10.20 -17.61 -6.40
CA LYS A 124 -9.33 -18.69 -6.88
C LYS A 124 -7.85 -18.50 -6.49
N ASP A 125 -7.43 -17.26 -6.22
CA ASP A 125 -6.02 -16.91 -6.00
C ASP A 125 -5.69 -16.78 -4.50
N ILE A 126 -6.68 -16.94 -3.61
CA ILE A 126 -6.50 -16.75 -2.16
C ILE A 126 -5.41 -17.70 -1.59
N ASN A 127 -5.41 -18.96 -2.01
CA ASN A 127 -4.44 -19.93 -1.51
C ASN A 127 -2.99 -19.58 -1.90
N ASP A 128 -2.78 -18.97 -3.05
CA ASP A 128 -1.46 -18.51 -3.48
C ASP A 128 -1.09 -17.20 -2.78
N PHE A 129 -2.03 -16.28 -2.63
CA PHE A 129 -1.80 -15.02 -1.92
C PHE A 129 -1.34 -15.24 -0.47
N ILE A 130 -1.99 -16.12 0.28
CA ILE A 130 -1.63 -16.39 1.69
C ILE A 130 -0.28 -17.08 1.86
N LYS A 131 0.33 -17.62 0.81
CA LYS A 131 1.70 -18.15 0.84
C LYS A 131 2.76 -17.05 0.87
N ASN A 132 2.42 -15.83 0.47
CA ASN A 132 3.32 -14.69 0.60
C ASN A 132 3.54 -14.40 2.09
N PRO A 133 4.80 -14.38 2.59
CA PRO A 133 5.07 -14.10 4.01
C PRO A 133 4.61 -12.71 4.44
N TYR A 134 4.36 -11.79 3.50
CA TYR A 134 3.90 -10.42 3.74
C TYR A 134 2.41 -10.22 3.44
N ALA A 135 1.63 -11.29 3.31
CA ALA A 135 0.20 -11.23 2.96
C ALA A 135 -0.60 -10.32 3.91
N ILE A 136 -0.35 -10.39 5.21
CA ILE A 136 -1.02 -9.55 6.21
C ILE A 136 -0.66 -8.07 6.04
N THR A 137 0.60 -7.77 5.80
CA THR A 137 1.05 -6.38 5.53
C THR A 137 0.38 -5.83 4.27
N LEU A 138 0.33 -6.61 3.19
CA LEU A 138 -0.35 -6.24 1.94
C LEU A 138 -1.86 -6.04 2.15
N LEU A 139 -2.50 -6.89 2.95
CA LEU A 139 -3.92 -6.78 3.29
C LEU A 139 -4.23 -5.47 4.02
N LEU A 140 -3.46 -5.13 5.05
CA LEU A 140 -3.67 -3.91 5.84
C LEU A 140 -3.32 -2.65 5.04
N SER A 141 -2.30 -2.70 4.21
CA SER A 141 -1.97 -1.61 3.29
C SER A 141 -3.08 -1.38 2.28
N GLY A 142 -3.59 -2.43 1.64
CA GLY A 142 -4.72 -2.33 0.71
C GLY A 142 -5.98 -1.77 1.36
N LEU A 143 -6.28 -2.17 2.60
CA LEU A 143 -7.39 -1.60 3.38
C LEU A 143 -7.18 -0.10 3.63
N SER A 144 -5.95 0.31 3.94
CA SER A 144 -5.59 1.72 4.14
C SER A 144 -5.69 2.53 2.85
N GLU A 145 -5.30 1.97 1.72
CA GLU A 145 -5.46 2.60 0.40
C GLU A 145 -6.92 2.88 0.06
N ILE A 146 -7.79 1.90 0.26
CA ILE A 146 -9.23 2.06 -0.01
C ILE A 146 -9.81 3.21 0.82
N HIS A 147 -9.42 3.35 2.09
CA HIS A 147 -9.93 4.40 2.96
C HIS A 147 -9.27 5.76 2.73
N SER A 148 -8.03 5.79 2.23
CA SER A 148 -7.27 7.03 1.98
C SER A 148 -7.64 7.73 0.67
N ASN A 149 -8.40 7.08 -0.17
CA ASN A 149 -8.83 7.63 -1.47
C ASN A 149 -10.10 8.47 -1.37
#